data_a15b72064a6ebdf242ce39abc71b0b79
#
_entry.id   a15b72064a6ebdf242ce39abc71b0b79
#
_cell.length_a   1.000
_cell.length_b   1.000
_cell.length_c   1.000
_cell.angle_alpha   90.00
_cell.angle_beta   90.00
_cell.angle_gamma   90.00
#
_symmetry.space_group_name_H-M   'P 1'
#
loop_
_entity.id
_entity.type
_entity.pdbx_description
1 polymer ?
#
loop_
_entity_poly.entity_id
_entity_poly.type
_entity_poly.pdbx_seq_one_letter_code
_entity_poly.pdbx_strand_id
1 'polypeptide(L)'
;MAPAQPEGLPGPLDGMLPPSAAVGSADRTLSLYVHVPFCAVRCGYCDFNTYTAVELGAGVSQDAYAGDAAAEVRWARRVLEDSGVAPRPLHSVFFGGGTPTLLPAEDLAAVLAQAAESFGLAAGAEVTTEANPDSVTPESLAVLAAAGVTRVS
;
A
#
# COMPACT_ATOMS: atom_id res chain seq x y z
N MET A 1 4.40 -26.01 16.15
CA MET A 1 3.04 -25.56 15.86
C MET A 1 3.01 -24.06 16.05
N ALA A 2 2.70 -23.27 15.02
CA ALA A 2 2.49 -21.85 15.19
C ALA A 2 1.26 -21.63 16.11
N PRO A 3 1.27 -20.60 16.99
CA PRO A 3 0.10 -20.29 17.81
C PRO A 3 -1.09 -19.96 16.89
N ALA A 4 -2.29 -20.38 17.30
CA ALA A 4 -3.51 -20.04 16.58
C ALA A 4 -3.62 -18.51 16.48
N GLN A 5 -3.99 -18.02 15.30
CA GLN A 5 -4.29 -16.58 15.11
C GLN A 5 -5.45 -16.21 16.05
N PRO A 6 -5.38 -15.04 16.72
CA PRO A 6 -6.52 -14.58 17.52
C PRO A 6 -7.73 -14.40 16.61
N GLU A 7 -8.90 -14.84 17.08
CA GLU A 7 -10.15 -14.58 16.37
C GLU A 7 -10.41 -13.06 16.33
N GLY A 8 -10.51 -12.51 15.13
CA GLY A 8 -10.89 -11.12 14.94
C GLY A 8 -12.41 -10.93 15.07
N LEU A 9 -12.82 -9.75 15.47
CA LEU A 9 -14.23 -9.38 15.36
C LEU A 9 -14.55 -9.08 13.90
N PRO A 10 -15.79 -9.36 13.44
CA PRO A 10 -16.22 -8.91 12.12
C PRO A 10 -16.03 -7.41 11.96
N GLY A 11 -15.49 -6.98 10.81
CA GLY A 11 -15.39 -5.56 10.50
C GLY A 11 -16.78 -4.91 10.42
N PRO A 12 -16.92 -3.63 10.78
CA PRO A 12 -18.18 -2.91 10.62
C PRO A 12 -18.53 -2.80 9.14
N LEU A 13 -19.82 -2.97 8.81
CA LEU A 13 -20.30 -2.95 7.41
C LEU A 13 -20.12 -1.59 6.73
N ASP A 14 -20.06 -0.51 7.51
CA ASP A 14 -19.84 0.85 7.04
C ASP A 14 -18.34 1.22 6.89
N GLY A 15 -17.45 0.29 7.26
CA GLY A 15 -16.00 0.52 7.23
C GLY A 15 -15.48 1.50 8.29
N MET A 16 -16.34 1.99 9.19
CA MET A 16 -15.93 2.93 10.22
C MET A 16 -15.03 2.27 11.27
N LEU A 17 -14.08 3.04 11.79
CA LEU A 17 -13.21 2.56 12.85
C LEU A 17 -13.90 2.70 14.22
N PRO A 18 -13.61 1.80 15.17
CA PRO A 18 -14.14 1.93 16.53
C PRO A 18 -13.58 3.20 17.19
N PRO A 19 -14.31 3.82 18.15
CA PRO A 19 -13.85 5.03 18.84
C PRO A 19 -12.47 4.89 19.50
N SER A 20 -12.08 3.67 19.87
CA SER A 20 -10.75 3.39 20.41
C SER A 20 -9.60 3.69 19.43
N ALA A 21 -9.85 3.72 18.14
CA ALA A 21 -8.85 4.05 17.12
C ALA A 21 -8.40 5.52 17.21
N ALA A 22 -9.26 6.42 17.64
CA ALA A 22 -8.96 7.84 17.82
C ALA A 22 -8.14 8.11 19.10
N VAL A 23 -8.22 7.21 20.10
CA VAL A 23 -7.53 7.41 21.38
C VAL A 23 -6.02 7.40 21.19
N GLY A 24 -5.35 8.50 21.56
CA GLY A 24 -3.90 8.68 21.40
C GLY A 24 -3.42 8.72 19.94
N SER A 25 -4.33 8.87 19.00
CA SER A 25 -3.96 8.88 17.58
C SER A 25 -3.06 10.06 17.22
N ALA A 26 -3.22 11.21 17.86
CA ALA A 26 -2.42 12.41 17.63
C ALA A 26 -0.92 12.23 17.99
N ASP A 27 -0.62 11.33 18.91
CA ASP A 27 0.74 11.10 19.42
C ASP A 27 1.46 9.95 18.69
N ARG A 28 0.80 9.33 17.71
CA ARG A 28 1.35 8.22 16.92
C ARG A 28 1.66 8.66 15.50
N THR A 29 2.73 8.15 14.94
CA THR A 29 3.00 8.29 13.49
C THR A 29 1.92 7.57 12.67
N LEU A 30 1.68 8.09 11.47
CA LEU A 30 0.83 7.44 10.47
C LEU A 30 1.72 6.95 9.33
N SER A 31 1.54 5.72 8.92
CA SER A 31 2.22 5.14 7.77
C SER A 31 1.21 4.46 6.86
N LEU A 32 1.53 4.38 5.58
CA LEU A 32 0.72 3.71 4.57
C LEU A 32 1.45 2.47 4.06
N TYR A 33 0.78 1.33 4.10
CA TYR A 33 1.18 0.12 3.39
C TYR A 33 0.27 -0.08 2.20
N VAL A 34 0.86 -0.20 1.02
CA VAL A 34 0.15 -0.50 -0.24
C VAL A 34 0.49 -1.93 -0.63
N HIS A 35 -0.51 -2.80 -0.57
CA HIS A 35 -0.34 -4.21 -0.91
C HIS A 35 -0.50 -4.44 -2.40
N VAL A 36 0.58 -4.78 -3.08
CA VAL A 36 0.57 -5.16 -4.50
C VAL A 36 0.60 -6.68 -4.63
N PRO A 37 -0.52 -7.33 -4.98
CA PRO A 37 -0.64 -8.79 -4.90
C PRO A 37 0.01 -9.55 -6.05
N PHE A 38 0.61 -8.88 -7.02
CA PHE A 38 1.06 -9.50 -8.27
C PHE A 38 2.44 -10.12 -8.16
N CYS A 39 2.56 -11.37 -8.61
CA CYS A 39 3.82 -12.10 -8.76
C CYS A 39 3.97 -12.66 -10.17
N ALA A 40 5.18 -12.62 -10.73
CA ALA A 40 5.50 -13.34 -11.97
C ALA A 40 5.54 -14.86 -11.72
N VAL A 41 6.15 -15.25 -10.59
CA VAL A 41 6.28 -16.64 -10.15
C VAL A 41 6.07 -16.69 -8.63
N ARG A 42 5.37 -17.70 -8.14
CA ARG A 42 5.21 -17.92 -6.71
C ARG A 42 6.46 -18.57 -6.12
N CYS A 43 7.06 -17.94 -5.14
CA CYS A 43 8.18 -18.50 -4.40
C CYS A 43 7.73 -19.68 -3.52
N GLY A 44 8.51 -20.75 -3.48
CA GLY A 44 8.13 -21.98 -2.77
C GLY A 44 8.01 -21.86 -1.23
N TYR A 45 8.42 -20.74 -0.66
CA TYR A 45 8.32 -20.43 0.78
C TYR A 45 7.36 -19.26 1.08
N CYS A 46 6.70 -18.71 0.04
CA CYS A 46 5.85 -17.52 0.20
C CYS A 46 4.48 -17.91 0.72
N ASP A 47 4.09 -17.33 1.85
CA ASP A 47 2.75 -17.43 2.44
C ASP A 47 2.00 -16.08 2.44
N PHE A 48 2.52 -15.08 1.72
CA PHE A 48 1.83 -13.81 1.52
C PHE A 48 0.58 -13.98 0.63
N ASN A 49 -0.36 -13.07 0.80
CA ASN A 49 -1.57 -12.96 -0.04
C ASN A 49 -1.21 -12.40 -1.42
N THR A 50 -0.54 -13.23 -2.21
CA THR A 50 -0.03 -12.87 -3.55
C THR A 50 -0.46 -13.89 -4.59
N TYR A 51 -0.58 -13.44 -5.83
CA TYR A 51 -1.14 -14.23 -6.91
C TYR A 51 -0.34 -14.04 -8.20
N THR A 52 -0.17 -15.14 -8.94
CA THR A 52 0.25 -15.07 -10.33
C THR A 52 -0.94 -14.71 -11.23
N ALA A 53 -0.67 -14.26 -12.46
CA ALA A 53 -1.74 -13.92 -13.42
C ALA A 53 -2.73 -15.07 -13.67
N VAL A 54 -2.29 -16.32 -13.54
CA VAL A 54 -3.15 -17.51 -13.71
C VAL A 54 -4.09 -17.69 -12.52
N GLU A 55 -3.66 -17.32 -11.30
CA GLU A 55 -4.45 -17.49 -10.08
C GLU A 55 -5.50 -16.40 -9.89
N LEU A 56 -5.27 -15.21 -10.44
CA LEU A 56 -6.17 -14.06 -10.27
C LEU A 56 -7.50 -14.22 -11.01
N GLY A 57 -7.54 -15.05 -12.06
CA GLY A 57 -8.78 -15.29 -12.82
C GLY A 57 -9.23 -14.09 -13.67
N ALA A 58 -10.39 -14.24 -14.31
CA ALA A 58 -10.98 -13.18 -15.13
C ALA A 58 -11.54 -12.05 -14.24
N GLY A 59 -11.18 -10.82 -14.55
CA GLY A 59 -11.73 -9.61 -13.91
C GLY A 59 -10.80 -8.90 -12.93
N VAL A 60 -9.63 -9.46 -12.61
CA VAL A 60 -8.58 -8.74 -11.87
C VAL A 60 -7.52 -8.28 -12.88
N SER A 61 -7.40 -6.98 -13.06
CA SER A 61 -6.48 -6.38 -14.03
C SER A 61 -5.39 -5.60 -13.32
N GLN A 62 -4.14 -5.84 -13.71
CA GLN A 62 -3.03 -4.97 -13.30
C GLN A 62 -3.25 -3.53 -13.77
N ASP A 63 -3.88 -3.36 -14.94
CA ASP A 63 -4.14 -2.03 -15.53
C ASP A 63 -5.12 -1.19 -14.70
N ALA A 64 -6.04 -1.82 -13.96
CA ALA A 64 -6.99 -1.12 -13.09
C ALA A 64 -6.42 -0.84 -11.68
N TYR A 65 -5.38 -1.57 -11.28
CA TYR A 65 -4.90 -1.57 -9.90
C TYR A 65 -4.55 -0.19 -9.35
N ALA A 66 -3.83 0.62 -10.11
CA ALA A 66 -3.41 1.95 -9.65
C ALA A 66 -4.60 2.86 -9.38
N GLY A 67 -5.63 2.80 -10.25
CA GLY A 67 -6.89 3.54 -10.08
C GLY A 67 -7.66 3.11 -8.82
N ASP A 68 -7.76 1.80 -8.60
CA ASP A 68 -8.45 1.21 -7.46
C ASP A 68 -7.71 1.53 -6.14
N ALA A 69 -6.39 1.35 -6.12
CA ALA A 69 -5.55 1.68 -4.96
C ALA A 69 -5.63 3.18 -4.61
N ALA A 70 -5.60 4.06 -5.60
CA ALA A 70 -5.77 5.49 -5.39
C ALA A 70 -7.17 5.83 -4.85
N ALA A 71 -8.22 5.15 -5.31
CA ALA A 71 -9.57 5.31 -4.78
C ALA A 71 -9.67 4.85 -3.32
N GLU A 72 -9.02 3.74 -2.98
CA GLU A 72 -8.94 3.22 -1.62
C GLU A 72 -8.18 4.18 -0.68
N VAL A 73 -7.09 4.79 -1.12
CA VAL A 73 -6.35 5.82 -0.37
C VAL A 73 -7.26 7.01 -0.03
N ARG A 74 -8.04 7.51 -1.01
CA ARG A 74 -9.02 8.58 -0.77
C ARG A 74 -10.12 8.16 0.21
N TRP A 75 -10.60 6.94 0.08
CA TRP A 75 -11.61 6.40 0.98
C TRP A 75 -11.06 6.25 2.39
N ALA A 76 -9.86 5.69 2.57
CA ALA A 76 -9.20 5.54 3.86
C ALA A 76 -9.03 6.90 4.57
N ARG A 77 -8.69 7.96 3.81
CA ARG A 77 -8.61 9.32 4.37
C ARG A 77 -9.95 9.75 4.98
N ARG A 78 -11.06 9.56 4.26
CA ARG A 78 -12.41 9.89 4.76
C ARG A 78 -12.79 9.07 5.99
N VAL A 79 -12.53 7.75 5.96
CA VAL A 79 -12.81 6.87 7.11
C VAL A 79 -12.08 7.31 8.36
N LEU A 80 -10.80 7.70 8.25
CA LEU A 80 -10.04 8.21 9.38
C LEU A 80 -10.63 9.52 9.93
N GLU A 81 -11.00 10.45 9.06
CA GLU A 81 -11.63 11.72 9.46
C GLU A 81 -12.98 11.50 10.15
N ASP A 82 -13.86 10.71 9.53
CA ASP A 82 -15.20 10.42 10.03
C ASP A 82 -15.14 9.62 11.35
N SER A 83 -14.07 8.86 11.58
CA SER A 83 -13.81 8.14 12.82
C SER A 83 -13.11 8.99 13.90
N GLY A 84 -12.90 10.27 13.66
CA GLY A 84 -12.27 11.20 14.62
C GLY A 84 -10.77 10.97 14.82
N VAL A 85 -10.11 10.27 13.90
CA VAL A 85 -8.65 10.10 13.95
C VAL A 85 -7.97 11.40 13.49
N ALA A 86 -7.11 11.96 14.33
CA ALA A 86 -6.44 13.23 14.05
C ALA A 86 -5.66 13.18 12.72
N PRO A 87 -5.86 14.17 11.82
CA PRO A 87 -5.13 14.25 10.56
C PRO A 87 -3.64 14.52 10.83
N ARG A 88 -2.79 13.82 10.10
CA ARG A 88 -1.33 13.99 10.17
C ARG A 88 -0.67 13.46 8.91
N PRO A 89 0.51 13.98 8.53
CA PRO A 89 1.23 13.51 7.36
C PRO A 89 1.74 12.08 7.56
N LEU A 90 1.91 11.36 6.45
CA LEU A 90 2.51 10.04 6.43
C LEU A 90 4.00 10.15 6.78
N HIS A 91 4.40 9.37 7.77
CA HIS A 91 5.79 9.22 8.18
C HIS A 91 6.56 8.28 7.24
N SER A 92 5.87 7.29 6.69
CA SER A 92 6.41 6.42 5.66
C SER A 92 5.33 5.87 4.74
N VAL A 93 5.74 5.47 3.54
CA VAL A 93 4.92 4.71 2.59
C VAL A 93 5.70 3.48 2.17
N PHE A 94 5.05 2.33 2.17
CA PHE A 94 5.66 1.06 1.78
C PHE A 94 4.79 0.34 0.75
N PHE A 95 5.35 0.11 -0.43
CA PHE A 95 4.77 -0.76 -1.45
C PHE A 95 5.37 -2.14 -1.32
N GLY A 96 4.54 -3.13 -1.01
CA GLY A 96 5.02 -4.50 -0.78
C GLY A 96 3.97 -5.56 -1.12
N GLY A 97 4.30 -6.80 -0.81
CA GLY A 97 3.41 -7.94 -1.01
C GLY A 97 3.97 -8.97 -1.99
N GLY A 98 3.56 -8.88 -3.25
CA GLY A 98 4.11 -9.68 -4.33
C GLY A 98 5.40 -9.06 -4.89
N THR A 99 5.30 -8.48 -6.06
CA THR A 99 6.38 -7.73 -6.69
C THR A 99 5.81 -6.42 -7.21
N PRO A 100 5.84 -5.34 -6.43
CA PRO A 100 5.28 -4.05 -6.82
C PRO A 100 5.77 -3.54 -8.16
N THR A 101 7.04 -3.78 -8.48
CA THR A 101 7.69 -3.37 -9.73
C THR A 101 7.31 -4.19 -10.96
N LEU A 102 6.36 -5.12 -10.85
CA LEU A 102 5.65 -5.69 -12.01
C LEU A 102 4.61 -4.71 -12.59
N LEU A 103 4.17 -3.74 -11.79
CA LEU A 103 3.37 -2.63 -12.29
C LEU A 103 4.26 -1.61 -13.01
N PRO A 104 3.73 -0.88 -13.98
CA PRO A 104 4.39 0.31 -14.52
C PRO A 104 4.84 1.25 -13.41
N ALA A 105 6.03 1.83 -13.53
CA ALA A 105 6.55 2.76 -12.51
C ALA A 105 5.65 3.99 -12.33
N GLU A 106 5.00 4.42 -13.39
CA GLU A 106 4.02 5.51 -13.43
C GLU A 106 2.79 5.20 -12.56
N ASP A 107 2.38 3.94 -12.49
CA ASP A 107 1.24 3.50 -11.68
C ASP A 107 1.57 3.60 -10.18
N LEU A 108 2.75 3.14 -9.77
CA LEU A 108 3.23 3.31 -8.39
C LEU A 108 3.39 4.79 -8.04
N ALA A 109 3.91 5.59 -8.98
CA ALA A 109 4.04 7.05 -8.83
C ALA A 109 2.66 7.71 -8.65
N ALA A 110 1.65 7.29 -9.41
CA ALA A 110 0.28 7.82 -9.30
C ALA A 110 -0.35 7.51 -7.93
N VAL A 111 -0.18 6.28 -7.42
CA VAL A 111 -0.67 5.92 -6.07
C VAL A 111 0.06 6.72 -4.99
N LEU A 112 1.39 6.90 -5.12
CA LEU A 112 2.17 7.72 -4.18
C LEU A 112 1.72 9.20 -4.21
N ALA A 113 1.49 9.75 -5.40
CA ALA A 113 0.97 11.11 -5.54
C ALA A 113 -0.40 11.27 -4.86
N GLN A 114 -1.29 10.29 -5.03
CA GLN A 114 -2.59 10.30 -4.35
C GLN A 114 -2.44 10.20 -2.83
N ALA A 115 -1.49 9.40 -2.33
CA ALA A 115 -1.20 9.31 -0.89
C ALA A 115 -0.70 10.66 -0.35
N ALA A 116 0.21 11.31 -1.07
CA ALA A 116 0.72 12.63 -0.73
C ALA A 116 -0.36 13.72 -0.77
N GLU A 117 -1.27 13.67 -1.75
CA GLU A 117 -2.41 14.59 -1.85
C GLU A 117 -3.39 14.40 -0.67
N SER A 118 -3.71 13.13 -0.35
CA SER A 118 -4.72 12.81 0.67
C SER A 118 -4.23 13.07 2.10
N PHE A 119 -2.97 12.82 2.38
CA PHE A 119 -2.43 12.84 3.75
C PHE A 119 -1.29 13.85 3.94
N GLY A 120 -0.58 14.22 2.90
CA GLY A 120 0.72 14.85 2.99
C GLY A 120 1.83 13.84 3.34
N LEU A 121 3.08 14.20 3.06
CA LEU A 121 4.25 13.45 3.50
C LEU A 121 5.02 14.28 4.54
N ALA A 122 5.43 13.65 5.63
CA ALA A 122 6.30 14.28 6.60
C ALA A 122 7.66 14.62 6.00
N ALA A 123 8.33 15.64 6.52
CA ALA A 123 9.69 15.94 6.10
C ALA A 123 10.61 14.74 6.37
N GLY A 124 11.29 14.26 5.33
CA GLY A 124 12.14 13.07 5.42
C GLY A 124 11.38 11.74 5.48
N ALA A 125 10.10 11.71 5.10
CA ALA A 125 9.34 10.47 5.02
C ALA A 125 10.07 9.43 4.15
N GLU A 126 10.20 8.20 4.64
CA GLU A 126 10.71 7.09 3.84
C GLU A 126 9.61 6.57 2.92
N VAL A 127 9.91 6.47 1.64
CA VAL A 127 9.05 5.82 0.65
C VAL A 127 9.81 4.64 0.08
N THR A 128 9.37 3.44 0.45
CA THR A 128 10.01 2.18 0.05
C THR A 128 9.13 1.41 -0.93
N THR A 129 9.74 0.82 -1.94
CA THR A 129 9.12 -0.23 -2.78
C THR A 129 9.94 -1.51 -2.74
N GLU A 130 9.26 -2.65 -2.62
CA GLU A 130 9.87 -3.94 -2.91
C GLU A 130 10.05 -4.11 -4.41
N ALA A 131 11.12 -4.77 -4.82
CA ALA A 131 11.44 -5.01 -6.21
C ALA A 131 12.11 -6.37 -6.42
N ASN A 132 11.84 -6.97 -7.58
CA ASN A 132 12.66 -8.05 -8.09
C ASN A 132 13.66 -7.45 -9.07
N PRO A 133 14.97 -7.84 -9.05
CA PRO A 133 15.95 -7.34 -9.99
C PRO A 133 15.55 -7.48 -11.47
N ASP A 134 14.77 -8.52 -11.80
CA ASP A 134 14.30 -8.75 -13.18
C ASP A 134 13.10 -7.86 -13.57
N SER A 135 12.49 -7.15 -12.62
CA SER A 135 11.31 -6.29 -12.85
C SER A 135 11.64 -4.79 -12.86
N VAL A 136 12.90 -4.42 -12.81
CA VAL A 136 13.32 -3.02 -12.82
C VAL A 136 14.32 -2.73 -13.94
N THR A 137 14.28 -1.51 -14.45
CA THR A 137 15.25 -0.95 -15.39
C THR A 137 15.76 0.39 -14.85
N PRO A 138 16.88 0.92 -15.36
CA PRO A 138 17.34 2.25 -15.01
C PRO A 138 16.26 3.32 -15.21
N GLU A 139 15.46 3.20 -16.27
CA GLU A 139 14.40 4.12 -16.61
C GLU A 139 13.25 4.06 -15.59
N SER A 140 12.78 2.84 -15.25
CA SER A 140 11.73 2.67 -14.24
C SER A 140 12.17 3.16 -12.86
N LEU A 141 13.42 2.90 -12.48
CA LEU A 141 13.98 3.42 -11.22
C LEU A 141 14.11 4.94 -11.22
N ALA A 142 14.43 5.56 -12.36
CA ALA A 142 14.45 7.01 -12.49
C ALA A 142 13.06 7.63 -12.30
N VAL A 143 12.01 7.01 -12.86
CA VAL A 143 10.61 7.43 -12.66
C VAL A 143 10.23 7.33 -11.17
N LEU A 144 10.51 6.21 -10.53
CA LEU A 144 10.22 6.02 -9.11
C LEU A 144 10.96 7.02 -8.22
N ALA A 145 12.24 7.26 -8.48
CA ALA A 145 13.04 8.24 -7.75
C ALA A 145 12.48 9.67 -7.94
N ALA A 146 12.11 10.04 -9.18
CA ALA A 146 11.51 11.34 -9.47
C ALA A 146 10.13 11.52 -8.79
N ALA A 147 9.37 10.43 -8.62
CA ALA A 147 8.10 10.43 -7.89
C ALA A 147 8.27 10.54 -6.37
N GLY A 148 9.48 10.36 -5.84
CA GLY A 148 9.75 10.48 -4.41
C GLY A 148 10.00 9.16 -3.67
N VAL A 149 10.17 8.04 -4.40
CA VAL A 149 10.64 6.79 -3.78
C VAL A 149 12.08 6.97 -3.32
N THR A 150 12.35 6.71 -2.04
CA THR A 150 13.64 6.95 -1.40
C THR A 150 14.43 5.67 -1.18
N ARG A 151 13.76 4.51 -1.27
CA ARG A 151 14.36 3.20 -0.98
C ARG A 151 13.77 2.10 -1.86
N VAL A 152 14.62 1.20 -2.31
CA VAL A 152 14.23 -0.07 -2.96
C VAL A 152 14.71 -1.22 -2.07
N SER A 153 13.85 -2.20 -1.87
CA SER A 153 14.12 -3.38 -1.03
C SER A 153 14.06 -4.66 -1.86
#